data_dca3a0e9151eddb9c2e45c3138d2a990
#
_entry.id   dca3a0e9151eddb9c2e45c3138d2a990
#
_cell.length_a   1.000
_cell.length_b   1.000
_cell.length_c   1.000
_cell.angle_alpha   90.00
_cell.angle_beta   90.00
_cell.angle_gamma   90.00
#
_symmetry.space_group_name_H-M   'P 1'
#
loop_
_entity.id
_entity.type
_entity.pdbx_description
1 polymer ?
#
loop_
_entity_poly.entity_id
_entity_poly.type
_entity_poly.pdbx_seq_one_letter_code
_entity_poly.pdbx_strand_id
1 'polypeptide(L)'
;MSRLDELIEKLCPNGVEVKKLREVSYMQRGTSLTKAKAVDGDIPVISGGKEPAFYCNSSNRDGETITVAGSGAGAGYVQYWNIPIFANDCFTVKGNEFTETKYLYYFMTNIQDKISDTKKGGGVPHVHISDVENFSLPVPPLEVQREIVHILDSFTLLTAELTAELTARKKQYNFYRDKMLDFGNKAVVYKMSELCESIADGDHMPPPKSDEGIPFITISNVNEYHNIDFENTMYVPESYYNSLAEKRKPHKGDILYTVVGSYGIPVCIEDDKKFVFQRHIAILRPNKDIIKSRYMFYAMQSIDFKIQADKSAKGAAQKTIALSALGKMKMPVPSLDVQEKVIKVLDNFESICTDLNIGLPAEIEARQKQYEYYRDKLLTFKELQK
;
A
#
# COMPACT_ATOMS: atom_id res chain seq x y z
N MET A 1 -28.02 4.15 23.56
CA MET A 1 -28.52 4.31 22.18
C MET A 1 -27.62 5.36 21.53
N SER A 2 -27.18 5.17 20.31
CA SER A 2 -26.40 6.21 19.61
C SER A 2 -27.35 7.32 19.12
N ARG A 3 -26.81 8.52 18.89
CA ARG A 3 -27.60 9.62 18.30
C ARG A 3 -28.27 9.21 16.97
N LEU A 4 -27.59 8.42 16.18
CA LEU A 4 -28.14 7.89 14.94
C LEU A 4 -29.35 6.97 15.20
N ASP A 5 -29.26 6.06 16.18
CA ASP A 5 -30.38 5.17 16.52
C ASP A 5 -31.62 5.98 16.94
N GLU A 6 -31.43 7.01 17.77
CA GLU A 6 -32.52 7.92 18.18
C GLU A 6 -33.16 8.65 16.98
N LEU A 7 -32.31 9.12 16.03
CA LEU A 7 -32.83 9.78 14.83
C LEU A 7 -33.58 8.80 13.94
N ILE A 8 -33.11 7.57 13.76
CA ILE A 8 -33.78 6.55 12.96
C ILE A 8 -35.11 6.16 13.59
N GLU A 9 -35.17 5.91 14.89
CA GLU A 9 -36.41 5.58 15.61
C GLU A 9 -37.46 6.71 15.50
N LYS A 10 -36.99 7.95 15.58
CA LYS A 10 -37.85 9.13 15.52
C LYS A 10 -38.35 9.47 14.12
N LEU A 11 -37.47 9.42 13.11
CA LEU A 11 -37.72 9.96 11.79
C LEU A 11 -38.01 8.87 10.73
N CYS A 12 -37.60 7.62 10.98
CA CYS A 12 -37.73 6.51 10.05
C CYS A 12 -38.31 5.23 10.70
N PRO A 13 -39.29 5.28 11.62
CA PRO A 13 -39.74 4.11 12.40
C PRO A 13 -40.28 2.98 11.51
N ASN A 14 -40.80 3.30 10.33
CA ASN A 14 -41.37 2.35 9.38
C ASN A 14 -40.44 2.01 8.20
N GLY A 15 -39.21 2.52 8.19
CA GLY A 15 -38.27 2.40 7.09
C GLY A 15 -38.12 3.70 6.28
N VAL A 16 -37.44 3.63 5.15
CA VAL A 16 -37.15 4.78 4.28
C VAL A 16 -37.56 4.53 2.83
N GLU A 17 -37.84 5.57 2.09
CA GLU A 17 -38.07 5.47 0.64
C GLU A 17 -36.78 5.06 -0.08
N VAL A 18 -36.92 4.22 -1.09
CA VAL A 18 -35.85 3.86 -2.02
C VAL A 18 -36.11 4.61 -3.34
N LYS A 19 -35.15 5.41 -3.75
CA LYS A 19 -35.24 6.24 -4.99
C LYS A 19 -34.07 5.94 -5.92
N LYS A 20 -34.24 6.27 -7.20
CA LYS A 20 -33.15 6.20 -8.17
C LYS A 20 -32.24 7.42 -8.05
N LEU A 21 -30.95 7.25 -8.36
CA LEU A 21 -29.98 8.35 -8.33
C LEU A 21 -30.46 9.58 -9.12
N ARG A 22 -31.09 9.39 -10.28
CA ARG A 22 -31.65 10.48 -11.09
C ARG A 22 -32.75 11.30 -10.39
N GLU A 23 -33.42 10.72 -9.39
CA GLU A 23 -34.53 11.38 -8.70
C GLU A 23 -34.02 12.25 -7.53
N VAL A 24 -32.83 11.98 -7.06
CA VAL A 24 -32.25 12.60 -5.86
C VAL A 24 -30.95 13.35 -6.11
N SER A 25 -30.53 13.47 -7.37
CA SER A 25 -29.27 14.15 -7.72
C SER A 25 -29.37 14.90 -9.06
N TYR A 26 -28.52 15.89 -9.20
CA TYR A 26 -28.23 16.55 -10.48
C TYR A 26 -26.99 15.89 -11.08
N MET A 27 -27.13 15.36 -12.30
CA MET A 27 -26.04 14.73 -13.04
C MET A 27 -25.69 15.55 -14.27
N GLN A 28 -24.42 15.85 -14.48
CA GLN A 28 -23.98 16.66 -15.60
C GLN A 28 -22.65 16.17 -16.18
N ARG A 29 -22.57 16.06 -17.51
CA ARG A 29 -21.31 15.76 -18.19
C ARG A 29 -20.28 16.86 -18.02
N GLY A 30 -19.01 16.49 -18.01
CA GLY A 30 -17.89 17.40 -18.10
C GLY A 30 -17.79 18.06 -19.48
N THR A 31 -16.92 19.04 -19.59
CA THR A 31 -16.66 19.79 -20.82
C THR A 31 -15.23 19.52 -21.26
N SER A 32 -15.03 19.14 -22.53
CA SER A 32 -13.70 18.82 -23.05
C SER A 32 -12.74 20.00 -22.97
N LEU A 33 -11.60 19.80 -22.28
CA LEU A 33 -10.49 20.73 -22.21
C LEU A 33 -9.19 19.95 -22.44
N THR A 34 -8.43 20.36 -23.44
CA THR A 34 -7.09 19.79 -23.69
C THR A 34 -6.02 20.64 -23.01
N LYS A 35 -4.92 20.01 -22.59
CA LYS A 35 -3.80 20.71 -21.94
C LYS A 35 -3.27 21.88 -22.79
N ALA A 36 -3.29 21.73 -24.11
CA ALA A 36 -2.84 22.79 -25.05
C ALA A 36 -3.76 24.03 -25.07
N LYS A 37 -5.04 23.90 -24.67
CA LYS A 37 -6.01 25.00 -24.60
C LYS A 37 -6.20 25.53 -23.18
N ALA A 38 -5.67 24.83 -22.19
CA ALA A 38 -5.74 25.25 -20.80
C ALA A 38 -4.78 26.42 -20.55
N VAL A 39 -5.23 27.39 -19.78
CA VAL A 39 -4.36 28.43 -19.21
C VAL A 39 -3.90 27.93 -17.84
N ASP A 40 -2.61 28.05 -17.54
CA ASP A 40 -2.03 27.57 -16.30
C ASP A 40 -2.71 28.18 -15.05
N GLY A 41 -2.87 27.37 -14.03
CA GLY A 41 -3.50 27.75 -12.76
C GLY A 41 -3.52 26.57 -11.78
N ASP A 42 -4.27 26.74 -10.68
CA ASP A 42 -4.29 25.79 -9.56
C ASP A 42 -5.57 24.93 -9.48
N ILE A 43 -6.49 25.10 -10.45
CA ILE A 43 -7.76 24.36 -10.46
C ILE A 43 -7.54 22.99 -11.11
N PRO A 44 -7.81 21.88 -10.40
CA PRO A 44 -7.58 20.54 -10.93
C PRO A 44 -8.57 20.20 -12.06
N VAL A 45 -8.05 19.64 -13.14
CA VAL A 45 -8.84 19.12 -14.27
C VAL A 45 -9.04 17.63 -14.10
N ILE A 46 -10.29 17.22 -13.88
CA ILE A 46 -10.68 15.86 -13.57
C ILE A 46 -11.10 15.12 -14.83
N SER A 47 -10.45 13.99 -15.08
CA SER A 47 -10.69 13.12 -16.25
C SER A 47 -10.87 11.66 -15.82
N GLY A 48 -10.47 10.71 -16.65
CA GLY A 48 -10.63 9.27 -16.43
C GLY A 48 -9.64 8.63 -15.42
N GLY A 49 -8.74 9.40 -14.81
CA GLY A 49 -7.74 8.92 -13.83
C GLY A 49 -8.18 9.13 -12.38
N LYS A 50 -7.39 8.56 -11.46
CA LYS A 50 -7.55 8.80 -10.00
C LYS A 50 -6.97 10.15 -9.57
N GLU A 51 -5.99 10.66 -10.30
CA GLU A 51 -5.35 11.95 -10.05
C GLU A 51 -5.83 12.96 -11.11
N PRO A 52 -5.77 14.28 -10.80
CA PRO A 52 -6.02 15.32 -11.80
C PRO A 52 -5.11 15.13 -13.03
N ALA A 53 -5.69 15.25 -14.22
CA ALA A 53 -4.93 15.11 -15.47
C ALA A 53 -3.91 16.25 -15.68
N PHE A 54 -4.26 17.45 -15.26
CA PHE A 54 -3.46 18.66 -15.22
C PHE A 54 -4.20 19.74 -14.40
N TYR A 55 -3.68 20.96 -14.37
CA TYR A 55 -4.29 22.11 -13.67
C TYR A 55 -4.56 23.24 -14.64
N CYS A 56 -5.57 24.08 -14.36
CA CYS A 56 -5.95 25.25 -15.15
C CYS A 56 -6.43 26.40 -14.27
N ASN A 57 -6.73 27.56 -14.86
CA ASN A 57 -7.14 28.76 -14.15
C ASN A 57 -8.66 28.95 -14.04
N SER A 58 -9.46 28.02 -14.55
CA SER A 58 -10.93 28.15 -14.56
C SER A 58 -11.62 26.87 -14.06
N SER A 59 -12.69 27.02 -13.32
CA SER A 59 -13.57 25.93 -12.91
C SER A 59 -14.82 25.87 -13.79
N ASN A 60 -15.43 24.69 -13.85
CA ASN A 60 -16.80 24.52 -14.37
C ASN A 60 -17.71 23.83 -13.35
N ARG A 61 -17.17 23.55 -12.15
CA ARG A 61 -17.91 23.06 -10.98
C ARG A 61 -17.32 23.68 -9.72
N ASP A 62 -18.19 24.05 -8.79
CA ASP A 62 -17.82 24.65 -7.51
C ASP A 62 -18.58 24.00 -6.36
N GLY A 63 -17.97 24.04 -5.16
CA GLY A 63 -18.48 23.41 -3.95
C GLY A 63 -18.50 21.89 -4.03
N GLU A 64 -19.26 21.27 -3.12
CA GLU A 64 -19.34 19.82 -3.03
C GLU A 64 -19.78 19.19 -4.35
N THR A 65 -18.94 18.35 -4.90
CA THR A 65 -19.15 17.73 -6.21
C THR A 65 -18.58 16.31 -6.20
N ILE A 66 -19.36 15.34 -6.67
CA ILE A 66 -18.87 13.99 -6.96
C ILE A 66 -18.52 13.95 -8.44
N THR A 67 -17.36 13.38 -8.77
CA THR A 67 -16.98 13.05 -10.15
C THR A 67 -16.96 11.55 -10.35
N VAL A 68 -17.44 11.10 -11.51
CA VAL A 68 -17.36 9.73 -11.96
C VAL A 68 -16.57 9.72 -13.27
N ALA A 69 -15.44 9.03 -13.30
CA ALA A 69 -14.57 8.96 -14.46
C ALA A 69 -15.31 8.37 -15.68
N GLY A 70 -15.27 9.08 -16.82
CA GLY A 70 -16.06 8.73 -18.00
C GLY A 70 -15.38 7.68 -18.89
N SER A 71 -14.06 7.61 -18.93
CA SER A 71 -13.32 6.75 -19.86
C SER A 71 -12.01 6.18 -19.30
N GLY A 72 -11.43 5.23 -20.03
CA GLY A 72 -10.13 4.62 -19.74
C GLY A 72 -10.18 3.54 -18.67
N ALA A 73 -9.01 3.12 -18.21
CA ALA A 73 -8.87 2.07 -17.19
C ALA A 73 -9.62 2.42 -15.88
N GLY A 74 -9.66 3.71 -15.53
CA GLY A 74 -10.36 4.22 -14.36
C GLY A 74 -11.85 4.54 -14.58
N ALA A 75 -12.45 4.23 -15.72
CA ALA A 75 -13.86 4.51 -15.98
C ALA A 75 -14.75 4.02 -14.83
N GLY A 76 -15.71 4.83 -14.41
CA GLY A 76 -16.58 4.54 -13.27
C GLY A 76 -15.99 4.85 -11.89
N TYR A 77 -14.74 5.29 -11.79
CA TYR A 77 -14.14 5.65 -10.51
C TYR A 77 -14.79 6.90 -9.91
N VAL A 78 -15.24 6.81 -8.65
CA VAL A 78 -15.98 7.84 -7.92
C VAL A 78 -15.06 8.63 -7.02
N GLN A 79 -15.06 9.96 -7.13
CA GLN A 79 -14.29 10.88 -6.29
C GLN A 79 -15.16 12.01 -5.75
N TYR A 80 -14.79 12.57 -4.61
CA TYR A 80 -15.45 13.71 -3.99
C TYR A 80 -14.51 14.91 -3.93
N TRP A 81 -15.07 16.09 -4.25
CA TRP A 81 -14.37 17.36 -4.28
C TRP A 81 -15.18 18.40 -3.50
N ASN A 82 -14.52 19.15 -2.65
CA ASN A 82 -15.10 20.32 -1.97
C ASN A 82 -14.26 21.58 -2.27
N ILE A 83 -13.80 21.66 -3.51
CA ILE A 83 -13.03 22.78 -4.07
C ILE A 83 -13.53 23.02 -5.51
N PRO A 84 -13.27 24.20 -6.10
CA PRO A 84 -13.49 24.41 -7.53
C PRO A 84 -12.69 23.38 -8.35
N ILE A 85 -13.36 22.76 -9.33
CA ILE A 85 -12.74 21.79 -10.26
C ILE A 85 -13.15 22.08 -11.68
N PHE A 86 -12.38 21.60 -12.64
CA PHE A 86 -12.80 21.51 -14.03
C PHE A 86 -13.12 20.05 -14.38
N ALA A 87 -14.39 19.73 -14.49
CA ALA A 87 -14.85 18.42 -14.93
C ALA A 87 -14.65 18.29 -16.44
N ASN A 88 -13.75 17.39 -16.86
CA ASN A 88 -13.38 17.18 -18.27
C ASN A 88 -13.97 15.85 -18.79
N ASP A 89 -13.22 14.77 -18.81
CA ASP A 89 -13.68 13.45 -19.25
C ASP A 89 -14.25 12.64 -18.07
N CYS A 90 -15.26 13.20 -17.47
CA CYS A 90 -16.04 12.63 -16.38
C CYS A 90 -17.47 13.17 -16.44
N PHE A 91 -18.35 12.64 -15.62
CA PHE A 91 -19.60 13.32 -15.29
C PHE A 91 -19.63 13.62 -13.78
N THR A 92 -20.44 14.61 -13.43
CA THR A 92 -20.56 15.04 -12.03
C THR A 92 -21.94 14.70 -11.48
N VAL A 93 -21.98 14.41 -10.17
CA VAL A 93 -23.21 14.13 -9.42
C VAL A 93 -23.23 15.06 -8.20
N LYS A 94 -24.37 15.69 -7.97
CA LYS A 94 -24.61 16.59 -6.84
C LYS A 94 -25.97 16.30 -6.24
N GLY A 95 -26.09 16.25 -4.92
CA GLY A 95 -27.37 16.06 -4.26
C GLY A 95 -28.34 17.20 -4.59
N ASN A 96 -29.61 16.89 -4.62
CA ASN A 96 -30.68 17.86 -4.69
C ASN A 96 -31.31 18.13 -3.31
N GLU A 97 -32.55 18.67 -3.26
CA GLU A 97 -33.24 18.95 -1.99
C GLU A 97 -33.52 17.74 -1.10
N PHE A 98 -33.39 16.52 -1.60
CA PHE A 98 -33.64 15.27 -0.87
C PHE A 98 -32.36 14.61 -0.33
N THR A 99 -31.19 14.97 -0.86
CA THR A 99 -29.95 14.27 -0.54
C THR A 99 -28.74 15.17 -0.41
N GLU A 100 -27.97 14.95 0.66
CA GLU A 100 -26.63 15.52 0.84
C GLU A 100 -25.67 14.93 -0.20
N THR A 101 -24.87 15.77 -0.85
CA THR A 101 -23.89 15.31 -1.85
C THR A 101 -22.92 14.30 -1.27
N LYS A 102 -22.50 14.49 -0.02
CA LYS A 102 -21.54 13.59 0.63
C LYS A 102 -22.16 12.25 1.03
N TYR A 103 -23.46 12.20 1.35
CA TYR A 103 -24.20 10.95 1.52
C TYR A 103 -24.23 10.15 0.21
N LEU A 104 -24.50 10.82 -0.92
CA LEU A 104 -24.42 10.19 -2.24
C LEU A 104 -23.02 9.68 -2.55
N TYR A 105 -21.98 10.42 -2.18
CA TYR A 105 -20.59 9.97 -2.34
C TYR A 105 -20.34 8.65 -1.63
N TYR A 106 -20.71 8.55 -0.34
CA TYR A 106 -20.54 7.31 0.42
C TYR A 106 -21.35 6.16 -0.17
N PHE A 107 -22.59 6.42 -0.60
CA PHE A 107 -23.39 5.40 -1.27
C PHE A 107 -22.74 4.95 -2.58
N MET A 108 -22.32 5.87 -3.44
CA MET A 108 -21.70 5.54 -4.73
C MET A 108 -20.36 4.81 -4.57
N THR A 109 -19.56 5.16 -3.57
CA THR A 109 -18.34 4.42 -3.26
C THR A 109 -18.63 3.03 -2.71
N ASN A 110 -19.73 2.84 -1.98
CA ASN A 110 -20.17 1.53 -1.51
C ASN A 110 -20.59 0.59 -2.65
N ILE A 111 -21.07 1.15 -3.75
CA ILE A 111 -21.43 0.39 -4.96
C ILE A 111 -20.39 0.56 -6.08
N GLN A 112 -19.14 0.93 -5.75
CA GLN A 112 -18.07 1.21 -6.72
C GLN A 112 -17.87 0.08 -7.73
N ASP A 113 -17.90 -1.15 -7.29
CA ASP A 113 -17.73 -2.32 -8.15
C ASP A 113 -18.90 -2.45 -9.14
N LYS A 114 -20.14 -2.26 -8.67
CA LYS A 114 -21.33 -2.27 -9.54
C LYS A 114 -21.27 -1.16 -10.59
N ILE A 115 -20.79 0.04 -10.23
CA ILE A 115 -20.56 1.13 -11.20
C ILE A 115 -19.48 0.72 -12.20
N SER A 116 -18.40 0.12 -11.73
CA SER A 116 -17.31 -0.35 -12.59
C SER A 116 -17.75 -1.46 -13.55
N ASP A 117 -18.66 -2.33 -13.12
CA ASP A 117 -19.20 -3.42 -13.94
C ASP A 117 -20.08 -2.92 -15.09
N THR A 118 -20.55 -1.67 -15.05
CA THR A 118 -21.30 -1.06 -16.16
C THR A 118 -20.43 -0.63 -17.34
N LYS A 119 -19.11 -0.79 -17.28
CA LYS A 119 -18.16 -0.42 -18.35
C LYS A 119 -18.53 -1.06 -19.68
N LYS A 120 -18.54 -0.27 -20.74
CA LYS A 120 -18.80 -0.69 -22.12
C LYS A 120 -17.66 -0.24 -23.03
N GLY A 121 -17.39 -1.01 -24.09
CA GLY A 121 -16.39 -0.69 -25.10
C GLY A 121 -15.22 -1.68 -25.14
N GLY A 122 -14.81 -2.11 -26.35
CA GLY A 122 -13.80 -3.15 -26.56
C GLY A 122 -12.34 -2.66 -26.55
N GLY A 123 -12.09 -1.34 -26.65
CA GLY A 123 -10.74 -0.77 -26.66
C GLY A 123 -10.51 0.17 -25.48
N VAL A 124 -11.32 1.19 -25.37
CA VAL A 124 -11.32 2.12 -24.21
C VAL A 124 -12.65 1.94 -23.48
N PRO A 125 -12.65 1.48 -22.21
CA PRO A 125 -13.88 1.33 -21.44
C PRO A 125 -14.52 2.70 -21.16
N HIS A 126 -15.85 2.75 -21.18
CA HIS A 126 -16.63 3.94 -20.86
C HIS A 126 -17.74 3.65 -19.86
N VAL A 127 -18.02 4.63 -18.99
CA VAL A 127 -19.19 4.68 -18.11
C VAL A 127 -19.92 5.98 -18.35
N HIS A 128 -21.24 5.91 -18.57
CA HIS A 128 -22.08 7.07 -18.84
C HIS A 128 -23.12 7.31 -17.74
N ILE A 129 -23.70 8.50 -17.68
CA ILE A 129 -24.79 8.82 -16.74
C ILE A 129 -25.92 7.79 -16.83
N SER A 130 -26.33 7.41 -18.07
CA SER A 130 -27.37 6.41 -18.30
C SER A 130 -27.12 5.04 -17.70
N ASP A 131 -25.86 4.70 -17.44
CA ASP A 131 -25.46 3.43 -16.83
C ASP A 131 -25.61 3.47 -15.29
N VAL A 132 -25.53 4.68 -14.70
CA VAL A 132 -25.48 4.88 -13.25
C VAL A 132 -26.79 5.48 -12.69
N GLU A 133 -27.50 6.29 -13.45
CA GLU A 133 -28.69 7.04 -13.01
C GLU A 133 -29.83 6.19 -12.46
N ASN A 134 -29.87 4.91 -12.79
CA ASN A 134 -30.93 3.97 -12.38
C ASN A 134 -30.57 3.15 -11.14
N PHE A 135 -29.38 3.28 -10.55
CA PHE A 135 -29.11 2.65 -9.26
C PHE A 135 -30.02 3.22 -8.18
N SER A 136 -30.58 2.31 -7.40
CA SER A 136 -31.51 2.65 -6.31
C SER A 136 -30.75 2.78 -4.99
N LEU A 137 -31.11 3.79 -4.20
CA LEU A 137 -30.55 4.04 -2.89
C LEU A 137 -31.63 4.37 -1.87
N PRO A 138 -31.43 4.02 -0.58
CA PRO A 138 -32.29 4.47 0.49
C PRO A 138 -32.09 5.98 0.70
N VAL A 139 -33.21 6.69 0.94
CA VAL A 139 -33.19 8.16 1.13
C VAL A 139 -33.83 8.48 2.49
N PRO A 140 -33.08 8.34 3.58
CA PRO A 140 -33.55 8.78 4.88
C PRO A 140 -33.65 10.32 4.95
N PRO A 141 -34.37 10.90 5.92
CA PRO A 141 -34.38 12.34 6.14
C PRO A 141 -32.96 12.94 6.23
N LEU A 142 -32.80 14.20 5.79
CA LEU A 142 -31.50 14.87 5.73
C LEU A 142 -30.74 14.88 7.06
N GLU A 143 -31.44 14.93 8.21
CA GLU A 143 -30.82 14.86 9.54
C GLU A 143 -30.11 13.52 9.76
N VAL A 144 -30.72 12.42 9.33
CA VAL A 144 -30.13 11.07 9.38
C VAL A 144 -28.96 10.96 8.42
N GLN A 145 -29.10 11.50 7.20
CA GLN A 145 -28.01 11.52 6.22
C GLN A 145 -26.77 12.27 6.76
N ARG A 146 -26.97 13.44 7.39
CA ARG A 146 -25.89 14.22 7.99
C ARG A 146 -25.18 13.49 9.13
N GLU A 147 -25.94 12.79 9.96
CA GLU A 147 -25.34 11.98 11.03
C GLU A 147 -24.53 10.81 10.49
N ILE A 148 -25.03 10.13 9.45
CA ILE A 148 -24.28 9.08 8.74
C ILE A 148 -22.99 9.65 8.15
N VAL A 149 -23.06 10.78 7.46
CA VAL A 149 -21.90 11.47 6.89
C VAL A 149 -20.90 11.81 7.99
N HIS A 150 -21.34 12.37 9.11
CA HIS A 150 -20.48 12.70 10.25
C HIS A 150 -19.73 11.49 10.79
N ILE A 151 -20.42 10.35 10.94
CA ILE A 151 -19.79 9.10 11.41
C ILE A 151 -18.76 8.60 10.39
N LEU A 152 -19.10 8.53 9.11
CA LEU A 152 -18.20 8.03 8.06
C LEU A 152 -17.00 8.96 7.83
N ASP A 153 -17.20 10.27 7.94
CA ASP A 153 -16.12 11.27 7.91
C ASP A 153 -15.12 11.05 9.05
N SER A 154 -15.62 10.75 10.26
CA SER A 154 -14.77 10.50 11.42
C SER A 154 -13.84 9.29 11.21
N PHE A 155 -14.35 8.21 10.60
CA PHE A 155 -13.52 7.05 10.23
C PHE A 155 -12.48 7.39 9.18
N THR A 156 -12.89 8.13 8.14
CA THR A 156 -11.99 8.53 7.05
C THR A 156 -10.86 9.43 7.56
N LEU A 157 -11.19 10.40 8.43
CA LEU A 157 -10.22 11.30 9.05
C LEU A 157 -9.22 10.51 9.91
N LEU A 158 -9.71 9.64 10.79
CA LEU A 158 -8.85 8.82 11.64
C LEU A 158 -7.89 7.94 10.84
N THR A 159 -8.36 7.32 9.76
CA THR A 159 -7.50 6.51 8.87
C THR A 159 -6.45 7.37 8.18
N ALA A 160 -6.80 8.59 7.75
CA ALA A 160 -5.86 9.52 7.16
C ALA A 160 -4.80 9.99 8.17
N GLU A 161 -5.19 10.30 9.42
CA GLU A 161 -4.27 10.67 10.50
C GLU A 161 -3.29 9.54 10.83
N LEU A 162 -3.77 8.30 10.98
CA LEU A 162 -2.91 7.14 11.23
C LEU A 162 -1.92 6.89 10.07
N THR A 163 -2.36 7.08 8.82
CA THR A 163 -1.50 6.96 7.64
C THR A 163 -0.43 8.05 7.60
N ALA A 164 -0.79 9.28 7.95
CA ALA A 164 0.16 10.38 8.07
C ALA A 164 1.16 10.14 9.20
N GLU A 165 0.71 9.63 10.35
CA GLU A 165 1.58 9.24 11.46
C GLU A 165 2.55 8.13 11.04
N LEU A 166 2.07 7.07 10.41
CA LEU A 166 2.93 5.98 9.90
C LEU A 166 4.02 6.53 8.97
N THR A 167 3.64 7.43 8.07
CA THR A 167 4.61 8.08 7.16
C THR A 167 5.65 8.90 7.91
N ALA A 168 5.23 9.67 8.92
CA ALA A 168 6.13 10.44 9.76
C ALA A 168 7.05 9.53 10.60
N ARG A 169 6.51 8.44 11.17
CA ARG A 169 7.29 7.45 11.94
C ARG A 169 8.32 6.73 11.06
N LYS A 170 7.98 6.34 9.84
CA LYS A 170 8.93 5.74 8.88
C LYS A 170 10.07 6.71 8.55
N LYS A 171 9.79 8.02 8.34
CA LYS A 171 10.83 9.03 8.14
C LYS A 171 11.72 9.18 9.38
N GLN A 172 11.12 9.23 10.57
CA GLN A 172 11.83 9.32 11.84
C GLN A 172 12.72 8.08 12.08
N TYR A 173 12.18 6.88 11.83
CA TYR A 173 12.92 5.62 11.91
C TYR A 173 14.15 5.65 11.01
N ASN A 174 13.99 5.97 9.73
CA ASN A 174 15.11 6.03 8.78
C ASN A 174 16.20 7.02 9.23
N PHE A 175 15.80 8.21 9.70
CA PHE A 175 16.74 9.21 10.21
C PHE A 175 17.53 8.70 11.42
N TYR A 176 16.85 8.14 12.42
CA TYR A 176 17.52 7.64 13.63
C TYR A 176 18.34 6.39 13.35
N ARG A 177 17.87 5.47 12.51
CA ARG A 177 18.65 4.32 12.07
C ARG A 177 19.97 4.77 11.46
N ASP A 178 19.95 5.65 10.49
CA ASP A 178 21.16 6.12 9.82
C ASP A 178 22.10 6.88 10.78
N LYS A 179 21.54 7.69 11.67
CA LYS A 179 22.32 8.38 12.72
C LYS A 179 22.93 7.45 13.74
N MET A 180 22.23 6.40 14.15
CA MET A 180 22.75 5.40 15.11
C MET A 180 23.79 4.47 14.49
N LEU A 181 23.79 4.30 13.19
CA LEU A 181 24.74 3.50 12.43
C LEU A 181 25.95 4.32 11.92
N ASP A 182 25.93 5.64 12.07
CA ASP A 182 27.06 6.51 11.77
C ASP A 182 27.97 6.61 13.01
N PHE A 183 29.03 5.83 13.01
CA PHE A 183 30.04 5.85 14.08
C PHE A 183 31.22 6.77 13.77
N GLY A 184 31.30 7.37 12.59
CA GLY A 184 32.47 8.11 12.15
C GLY A 184 33.75 7.25 12.30
N ASN A 185 34.74 7.78 13.02
CA ASN A 185 36.00 7.05 13.30
C ASN A 185 35.96 6.17 14.58
N LYS A 186 34.79 6.00 15.20
CA LYS A 186 34.67 5.29 16.49
C LYS A 186 34.41 3.79 16.32
N ALA A 187 34.20 3.29 15.13
CA ALA A 187 34.04 1.86 14.85
C ALA A 187 34.99 1.41 13.74
N VAL A 188 35.40 0.17 13.81
CA VAL A 188 36.19 -0.46 12.74
C VAL A 188 35.27 -0.72 11.56
N VAL A 189 35.74 -0.41 10.34
CA VAL A 189 35.01 -0.66 9.11
C VAL A 189 35.48 -1.97 8.48
N TYR A 190 34.56 -2.90 8.32
CA TYR A 190 34.81 -4.21 7.72
C TYR A 190 34.15 -4.34 6.36
N LYS A 191 34.72 -5.21 5.50
CA LYS A 191 34.03 -5.67 4.30
C LYS A 191 33.02 -6.78 4.66
N MET A 192 31.97 -6.92 3.85
CA MET A 192 31.01 -8.00 4.03
C MET A 192 31.65 -9.39 4.02
N SER A 193 32.69 -9.59 3.18
CA SER A 193 33.46 -10.84 3.13
C SER A 193 34.27 -11.15 4.40
N GLU A 194 34.54 -10.15 5.24
CA GLU A 194 35.22 -10.28 6.52
C GLU A 194 34.25 -10.54 7.67
N LEU A 195 32.98 -10.16 7.47
CA LEU A 195 31.90 -10.28 8.46
C LEU A 195 31.09 -11.56 8.33
N CYS A 196 31.22 -12.28 7.22
CA CYS A 196 30.43 -13.46 6.93
C CYS A 196 31.32 -14.70 6.86
N GLU A 197 30.89 -15.80 7.47
CA GLU A 197 31.46 -17.15 7.27
C GLU A 197 31.29 -17.62 5.82
N SER A 198 30.15 -17.23 5.20
CA SER A 198 29.89 -17.51 3.79
C SER A 198 28.96 -16.47 3.17
N ILE A 199 29.18 -16.20 1.87
CA ILE A 199 28.28 -15.45 1.00
C ILE A 199 28.03 -16.34 -0.23
N ALA A 200 26.78 -16.69 -0.48
CA ALA A 200 26.38 -17.53 -1.60
C ALA A 200 25.10 -16.97 -2.25
N ASP A 201 24.71 -17.51 -3.39
CA ASP A 201 23.42 -17.27 -4.04
C ASP A 201 22.65 -18.58 -4.19
N GLY A 202 21.41 -18.50 -4.61
CA GLY A 202 20.61 -19.66 -4.96
C GLY A 202 21.16 -20.41 -6.19
N ASP A 203 20.58 -21.56 -6.49
CA ASP A 203 21.04 -22.36 -7.62
C ASP A 203 20.82 -21.65 -8.96
N HIS A 204 21.77 -21.84 -9.89
CA HIS A 204 21.72 -21.28 -11.24
C HIS A 204 20.86 -22.11 -12.19
N MET A 205 20.65 -23.40 -11.87
CA MET A 205 19.76 -24.27 -12.62
C MET A 205 18.32 -24.09 -12.15
N PRO A 206 17.34 -24.16 -13.06
CA PRO A 206 15.95 -24.17 -12.65
C PRO A 206 15.68 -25.37 -11.72
N PRO A 207 15.13 -25.16 -10.54
CA PRO A 207 14.84 -26.27 -9.62
C PRO A 207 13.72 -27.15 -10.19
N PRO A 208 13.70 -28.45 -9.86
CA PRO A 208 12.60 -29.33 -10.18
C PRO A 208 11.32 -28.81 -9.50
N LYS A 209 10.20 -28.75 -10.23
CA LYS A 209 8.91 -28.33 -9.70
C LYS A 209 8.22 -29.48 -8.96
N SER A 210 7.51 -29.17 -7.90
CA SER A 210 6.66 -30.08 -7.16
C SER A 210 5.36 -29.35 -6.78
N ASP A 211 4.27 -30.08 -6.63
CA ASP A 211 3.00 -29.51 -6.14
C ASP A 211 3.02 -29.24 -4.65
N GLU A 212 3.88 -29.95 -3.92
CA GLU A 212 4.10 -29.82 -2.49
C GLU A 212 5.57 -30.06 -2.11
N GLY A 213 5.98 -29.71 -0.91
CA GLY A 213 7.32 -29.98 -0.40
C GLY A 213 7.99 -28.74 0.21
N ILE A 214 9.23 -28.46 -0.21
CA ILE A 214 10.01 -27.33 0.30
C ILE A 214 9.67 -26.06 -0.48
N PRO A 215 9.29 -24.94 0.17
CA PRO A 215 9.02 -23.67 -0.50
C PRO A 215 10.21 -23.17 -1.32
N PHE A 216 9.94 -22.66 -2.53
CA PHE A 216 10.93 -22.02 -3.40
C PHE A 216 10.67 -20.52 -3.47
N ILE A 217 11.53 -19.76 -2.83
CA ILE A 217 11.42 -18.31 -2.70
C ILE A 217 12.07 -17.64 -3.90
N THR A 218 11.31 -16.79 -4.56
CA THR A 218 11.76 -15.92 -5.65
C THR A 218 11.82 -14.46 -5.16
N ILE A 219 12.35 -13.57 -5.99
CA ILE A 219 12.42 -12.14 -5.63
C ILE A 219 11.03 -11.52 -5.42
N SER A 220 9.99 -12.04 -6.06
CA SER A 220 8.61 -11.57 -5.87
C SER A 220 8.01 -11.95 -4.51
N ASN A 221 8.60 -12.93 -3.81
CA ASN A 221 8.20 -13.30 -2.47
C ASN A 221 8.86 -12.43 -1.38
N VAL A 222 9.85 -11.60 -1.73
CA VAL A 222 10.49 -10.67 -0.80
C VAL A 222 9.81 -9.31 -0.93
N ASN A 223 9.18 -8.84 0.15
CA ASN A 223 8.45 -7.59 0.17
C ASN A 223 9.27 -6.40 0.73
N GLU A 224 8.76 -5.20 0.59
CA GLU A 224 9.38 -3.95 1.09
C GLU A 224 9.43 -3.84 2.63
N TYR A 225 8.69 -4.71 3.34
CA TYR A 225 8.71 -4.81 4.80
C TYR A 225 9.79 -5.77 5.31
N HIS A 226 10.73 -6.19 4.43
CA HIS A 226 11.83 -7.10 4.75
C HIS A 226 11.38 -8.49 5.22
N ASN A 227 10.24 -8.96 4.72
CA ASN A 227 9.64 -10.26 5.02
C ASN A 227 9.53 -11.15 3.77
N ILE A 228 9.39 -12.45 4.00
CA ILE A 228 9.16 -13.45 2.96
C ILE A 228 7.68 -13.84 2.97
N ASP A 229 7.02 -13.71 1.82
CA ASP A 229 5.71 -14.32 1.59
C ASP A 229 5.89 -15.81 1.26
N PHE A 230 5.44 -16.67 2.18
CA PHE A 230 5.44 -18.11 2.04
C PHE A 230 4.11 -18.68 1.52
N GLU A 231 3.05 -17.87 1.42
CA GLU A 231 1.73 -18.35 1.00
C GLU A 231 1.65 -18.53 -0.52
N ASN A 232 2.30 -17.64 -1.27
CA ASN A 232 2.29 -17.64 -2.73
C ASN A 232 3.62 -18.14 -3.30
N THR A 233 4.06 -19.32 -2.88
CA THR A 233 5.33 -19.91 -3.32
C THR A 233 5.13 -21.11 -4.26
N MET A 234 6.13 -21.38 -5.08
CA MET A 234 6.32 -22.68 -5.72
C MET A 234 6.96 -23.64 -4.73
N TYR A 235 6.93 -24.93 -5.04
CA TYR A 235 7.55 -25.96 -4.21
C TYR A 235 8.58 -26.76 -5.01
N VAL A 236 9.54 -27.32 -4.29
CA VAL A 236 10.54 -28.27 -4.81
C VAL A 236 10.54 -29.55 -3.97
N PRO A 237 10.95 -30.71 -4.52
CA PRO A 237 11.10 -31.93 -3.76
C PRO A 237 12.13 -31.79 -2.62
N GLU A 238 11.91 -32.45 -1.49
CA GLU A 238 12.85 -32.45 -0.37
C GLU A 238 14.24 -33.01 -0.74
N SER A 239 14.30 -33.94 -1.67
CA SER A 239 15.56 -34.47 -2.21
C SER A 239 16.43 -33.39 -2.83
N TYR A 240 15.82 -32.41 -3.51
CA TYR A 240 16.53 -31.25 -4.04
C TYR A 240 17.14 -30.39 -2.91
N TYR A 241 16.35 -30.06 -1.88
CA TYR A 241 16.86 -29.34 -0.73
C TYR A 241 18.05 -30.08 -0.09
N ASN A 242 17.94 -31.40 0.08
CA ASN A 242 18.97 -32.20 0.70
C ASN A 242 20.26 -32.25 -0.14
N SER A 243 20.17 -32.12 -1.48
CA SER A 243 21.33 -32.09 -2.39
C SER A 243 22.09 -30.77 -2.40
N LEU A 244 21.49 -29.69 -1.88
CA LEU A 244 22.13 -28.38 -1.85
C LEU A 244 23.34 -28.36 -0.93
N ALA A 245 24.38 -27.60 -1.33
CA ALA A 245 25.50 -27.29 -0.48
C ALA A 245 25.05 -26.51 0.77
N GLU A 246 25.64 -26.76 1.92
CA GLU A 246 25.25 -26.21 3.22
C GLU A 246 25.20 -24.68 3.24
N LYS A 247 26.10 -24.00 2.52
CA LYS A 247 26.11 -22.54 2.37
C LYS A 247 24.91 -21.96 1.62
N ARG A 248 24.07 -22.81 0.99
CA ARG A 248 22.84 -22.45 0.27
C ARG A 248 21.57 -22.84 1.01
N LYS A 249 21.69 -23.46 2.19
CA LYS A 249 20.58 -23.79 3.08
C LYS A 249 20.41 -22.68 4.10
N PRO A 250 19.24 -22.01 4.15
CA PRO A 250 19.01 -20.98 5.16
C PRO A 250 18.95 -21.55 6.56
N HIS A 251 19.54 -20.82 7.51
CA HIS A 251 19.48 -21.10 8.93
C HIS A 251 19.11 -19.84 9.70
N LYS A 252 18.59 -20.02 10.89
CA LYS A 252 18.31 -18.92 11.81
C LYS A 252 19.55 -18.04 12.03
N GLY A 253 19.38 -16.77 11.77
CA GLY A 253 20.43 -15.75 11.86
C GLY A 253 21.15 -15.49 10.55
N ASP A 254 20.87 -16.24 9.47
CA ASP A 254 21.33 -15.86 8.13
C ASP A 254 20.56 -14.62 7.64
N ILE A 255 21.15 -13.91 6.69
CA ILE A 255 20.49 -12.77 6.04
C ILE A 255 20.37 -13.07 4.55
N LEU A 256 19.15 -13.00 4.02
CA LEU A 256 18.94 -12.93 2.59
C LEU A 256 19.09 -11.49 2.12
N TYR A 257 19.60 -11.32 0.91
CA TYR A 257 19.74 -10.01 0.28
C TYR A 257 19.40 -10.08 -1.19
N THR A 258 18.43 -9.31 -1.65
CA THR A 258 18.08 -9.29 -3.06
C THR A 258 19.21 -8.64 -3.87
N VAL A 259 19.64 -9.29 -4.96
CA VAL A 259 20.81 -8.86 -5.75
C VAL A 259 20.49 -8.60 -7.22
N VAL A 260 19.30 -8.92 -7.70
CA VAL A 260 18.89 -8.74 -9.11
C VAL A 260 17.50 -8.12 -9.18
N GLY A 261 17.30 -7.16 -10.08
CA GLY A 261 16.02 -6.48 -10.27
C GLY A 261 15.73 -5.49 -9.13
N SER A 262 14.79 -5.80 -8.26
CA SER A 262 14.53 -5.07 -7.00
C SER A 262 15.59 -5.42 -5.97
N TYR A 263 16.84 -5.04 -6.23
CA TYR A 263 17.97 -5.31 -5.35
C TYR A 263 17.98 -4.41 -4.11
N GLY A 264 18.71 -4.85 -3.08
CA GLY A 264 18.97 -4.00 -1.91
C GLY A 264 18.05 -4.24 -0.73
N ILE A 265 17.23 -5.30 -0.75
CA ILE A 265 16.32 -5.64 0.34
C ILE A 265 16.96 -6.75 1.19
N PRO A 266 17.40 -6.49 2.43
CA PRO A 266 17.81 -7.51 3.37
C PRO A 266 16.60 -8.15 4.06
N VAL A 267 16.68 -9.44 4.38
CA VAL A 267 15.71 -10.17 5.22
C VAL A 267 16.48 -10.99 6.24
N CYS A 268 16.19 -10.81 7.52
CA CYS A 268 16.78 -11.62 8.58
C CYS A 268 15.98 -12.91 8.76
N ILE A 269 16.64 -14.06 8.77
CA ILE A 269 15.99 -15.36 9.01
C ILE A 269 15.87 -15.58 10.52
N GLU A 270 14.65 -15.65 11.01
CA GLU A 270 14.34 -15.69 12.44
C GLU A 270 14.09 -17.10 12.99
N ASP A 271 13.86 -18.06 12.10
CA ASP A 271 13.61 -19.46 12.43
C ASP A 271 14.40 -20.41 11.50
N ASP A 272 14.31 -21.70 11.77
CA ASP A 272 14.96 -22.75 10.98
C ASP A 272 14.01 -23.40 9.98
N LYS A 273 13.02 -22.65 9.47
CA LYS A 273 12.12 -23.12 8.41
C LYS A 273 12.92 -23.49 7.16
N LYS A 274 12.70 -24.69 6.66
CA LYS A 274 13.33 -25.16 5.43
C LYS A 274 12.69 -24.45 4.23
N PHE A 275 13.51 -23.82 3.39
CA PHE A 275 13.14 -23.31 2.09
C PHE A 275 14.37 -23.24 1.17
N VAL A 276 14.15 -23.09 -0.11
CA VAL A 276 15.20 -22.78 -1.09
C VAL A 276 14.88 -21.44 -1.74
N PHE A 277 15.86 -20.82 -2.39
CA PHE A 277 15.69 -19.50 -2.96
C PHE A 277 16.39 -19.39 -4.30
N GLN A 278 15.88 -18.49 -5.11
CA GLN A 278 16.34 -18.19 -6.46
C GLN A 278 17.73 -17.52 -6.44
N ARG A 279 18.55 -17.72 -7.49
CA ARG A 279 19.86 -17.06 -7.70
C ARG A 279 19.83 -15.52 -7.63
N HIS A 280 18.68 -14.90 -7.70
CA HIS A 280 18.50 -13.46 -7.58
C HIS A 280 18.54 -12.95 -6.12
N ILE A 281 18.71 -13.87 -5.19
CA ILE A 281 18.84 -13.61 -3.76
C ILE A 281 20.20 -14.19 -3.30
N ALA A 282 20.97 -13.38 -2.61
CA ALA A 282 22.17 -13.83 -1.90
C ALA A 282 21.80 -14.22 -0.48
N ILE A 283 22.51 -15.22 0.07
CA ILE A 283 22.51 -15.58 1.48
C ILE A 283 23.85 -15.22 2.10
N LEU A 284 23.80 -14.52 3.21
CA LEU A 284 24.95 -14.13 4.01
C LEU A 284 24.83 -14.82 5.37
N ARG A 285 25.88 -15.55 5.78
CA ARG A 285 25.98 -16.16 7.11
C ARG A 285 26.91 -15.34 7.97
N PRO A 286 26.39 -14.49 8.89
CA PRO A 286 27.23 -13.64 9.72
C PRO A 286 28.14 -14.44 10.65
N ASN A 287 29.39 -14.00 10.81
CA ASN A 287 30.26 -14.49 11.87
C ASN A 287 29.81 -13.89 13.21
N LYS A 288 29.20 -14.72 14.05
CA LYS A 288 28.59 -14.32 15.33
C LYS A 288 29.58 -13.77 16.36
N ASP A 289 30.89 -14.08 16.21
CA ASP A 289 31.94 -13.55 17.08
C ASP A 289 32.25 -12.07 16.80
N ILE A 290 31.86 -11.57 15.62
CA ILE A 290 32.15 -10.19 15.16
C ILE A 290 30.88 -9.36 15.06
N ILE A 291 29.79 -9.93 14.51
CA ILE A 291 28.60 -9.18 14.18
C ILE A 291 27.31 -9.95 14.50
N LYS A 292 26.37 -9.27 15.15
CA LYS A 292 25.01 -9.79 15.35
C LYS A 292 24.21 -9.69 14.06
N SER A 293 23.49 -10.74 13.69
CA SER A 293 22.68 -10.79 12.46
C SER A 293 21.70 -9.60 12.36
N ARG A 294 21.03 -9.29 13.45
CA ARG A 294 20.07 -8.19 13.49
C ARG A 294 20.73 -6.81 13.33
N TYR A 295 21.97 -6.63 13.84
CA TYR A 295 22.76 -5.43 13.57
C TYR A 295 23.14 -5.32 12.09
N MET A 296 23.65 -6.41 11.50
CA MET A 296 23.96 -6.46 10.06
C MET A 296 22.72 -6.13 9.21
N PHE A 297 21.57 -6.69 9.55
CA PHE A 297 20.29 -6.41 8.89
C PHE A 297 19.96 -4.91 8.88
N TYR A 298 20.11 -4.21 10.02
CA TYR A 298 19.90 -2.77 10.08
C TYR A 298 20.95 -1.97 9.31
N ALA A 299 22.22 -2.38 9.43
CA ALA A 299 23.31 -1.72 8.73
C ALA A 299 23.18 -1.83 7.20
N MET A 300 22.66 -2.95 6.69
CA MET A 300 22.37 -3.14 5.26
C MET A 300 21.22 -2.28 4.73
N GLN A 301 20.38 -1.74 5.61
CA GLN A 301 19.32 -0.79 5.25
C GLN A 301 19.78 0.67 5.29
N SER A 302 20.97 0.96 5.85
CA SER A 302 21.48 2.33 5.97
C SER A 302 21.67 3.00 4.62
N ILE A 303 21.57 4.33 4.60
CA ILE A 303 21.77 5.11 3.37
C ILE A 303 23.17 4.88 2.76
N ASP A 304 24.20 4.73 3.60
CA ASP A 304 25.57 4.49 3.15
C ASP A 304 25.73 3.12 2.48
N PHE A 305 25.09 2.09 3.04
CA PHE A 305 25.14 0.76 2.43
C PHE A 305 24.33 0.74 1.11
N LYS A 306 23.20 1.41 1.08
CA LYS A 306 22.38 1.57 -0.13
C LYS A 306 23.13 2.30 -1.26
N ILE A 307 23.87 3.37 -0.93
CA ILE A 307 24.72 4.06 -1.90
C ILE A 307 25.80 3.13 -2.48
N GLN A 308 26.38 2.26 -1.66
CA GLN A 308 27.35 1.27 -2.13
C GLN A 308 26.67 0.22 -3.04
N ALA A 309 25.45 -0.22 -2.70
CA ALA A 309 24.66 -1.13 -3.52
C ALA A 309 24.35 -0.51 -4.89
N ASP A 310 23.88 0.74 -4.92
CA ASP A 310 23.56 1.47 -6.14
C ASP A 310 24.77 1.66 -7.06
N LYS A 311 25.95 1.96 -6.49
CA LYS A 311 27.22 2.05 -7.23
C LYS A 311 27.72 0.70 -7.75
N SER A 312 27.36 -0.39 -7.06
CA SER A 312 27.79 -1.75 -7.40
C SER A 312 26.86 -2.43 -8.42
N ALA A 313 25.63 -1.96 -8.52
CA ALA A 313 24.62 -2.52 -9.41
C ALA A 313 24.93 -2.19 -10.88
N LYS A 314 25.03 -3.22 -11.73
CA LYS A 314 25.34 -3.13 -13.16
C LYS A 314 24.23 -3.76 -13.98
N GLY A 315 24.07 -3.31 -15.21
CA GLY A 315 23.08 -3.79 -16.19
C GLY A 315 22.10 -2.72 -16.64
N ALA A 316 21.79 -2.70 -17.94
CA ALA A 316 20.89 -1.69 -18.53
C ALA A 316 19.42 -2.04 -18.36
N ALA A 317 19.03 -3.28 -18.66
CA ALA A 317 17.64 -3.74 -18.55
C ALA A 317 17.29 -4.25 -17.15
N GLN A 318 18.22 -4.96 -16.52
CA GLN A 318 18.05 -5.49 -15.17
C GLN A 318 19.34 -5.28 -14.37
N LYS A 319 19.28 -4.45 -13.35
CA LYS A 319 20.42 -4.17 -12.48
C LYS A 319 20.75 -5.38 -11.61
N THR A 320 22.04 -5.67 -11.48
CA THR A 320 22.55 -6.82 -10.73
C THR A 320 23.76 -6.44 -9.90
N ILE A 321 23.80 -6.85 -8.64
CA ILE A 321 24.95 -6.78 -7.74
C ILE A 321 25.62 -8.16 -7.74
N ALA A 322 26.82 -8.26 -8.30
CA ALA A 322 27.59 -9.50 -8.24
C ALA A 322 28.00 -9.82 -6.79
N LEU A 323 28.05 -11.11 -6.42
CA LEU A 323 28.45 -11.53 -5.06
C LEU A 323 29.84 -11.01 -4.66
N SER A 324 30.77 -10.94 -5.63
CA SER A 324 32.10 -10.36 -5.39
C SER A 324 32.06 -8.87 -5.10
N ALA A 325 31.08 -8.13 -5.64
CA ALA A 325 30.87 -6.73 -5.34
C ALA A 325 30.19 -6.56 -3.97
N LEU A 326 29.17 -7.38 -3.68
CA LEU A 326 28.53 -7.43 -2.36
C LEU A 326 29.56 -7.71 -1.25
N GLY A 327 30.46 -8.68 -1.45
CA GLY A 327 31.53 -9.00 -0.49
C GLY A 327 32.53 -7.87 -0.24
N LYS A 328 32.64 -6.90 -1.16
CA LYS A 328 33.51 -5.72 -1.01
C LYS A 328 32.82 -4.52 -0.36
N MET A 329 31.49 -4.53 -0.25
CA MET A 329 30.73 -3.47 0.43
C MET A 329 31.12 -3.45 1.90
N LYS A 330 31.07 -2.27 2.50
CA LYS A 330 31.63 -2.02 3.83
C LYS A 330 30.55 -1.51 4.78
N MET A 331 30.72 -1.84 6.07
CA MET A 331 29.93 -1.23 7.15
C MET A 331 30.76 -1.03 8.41
N PRO A 332 30.42 -0.05 9.25
CA PRO A 332 31.03 0.12 10.57
C PRO A 332 30.51 -0.96 11.52
N VAL A 333 31.39 -1.54 12.32
CA VAL A 333 31.07 -2.60 13.29
C VAL A 333 31.62 -2.21 14.66
N PRO A 334 30.78 -1.71 15.57
CA PRO A 334 31.16 -1.43 16.95
C PRO A 334 31.25 -2.74 17.76
N SER A 335 31.59 -2.65 19.05
CA SER A 335 31.57 -3.82 19.96
C SER A 335 30.19 -4.46 20.03
N LEU A 336 30.12 -5.76 20.32
CA LEU A 336 28.86 -6.51 20.42
C LEU A 336 27.87 -5.90 21.42
N ASP A 337 28.34 -5.28 22.50
CA ASP A 337 27.49 -4.58 23.49
C ASP A 337 26.84 -3.32 22.90
N VAL A 338 27.57 -2.60 22.03
CA VAL A 338 27.01 -1.44 21.34
C VAL A 338 26.03 -1.88 20.26
N GLN A 339 26.35 -2.96 19.53
CA GLN A 339 25.40 -3.55 18.57
C GLN A 339 24.10 -3.92 19.25
N GLU A 340 24.13 -4.57 20.42
CA GLU A 340 22.94 -4.95 21.19
C GLU A 340 22.05 -3.74 21.55
N LYS A 341 22.68 -2.64 21.99
CA LYS A 341 21.96 -1.40 22.31
C LYS A 341 21.30 -0.80 21.08
N VAL A 342 21.99 -0.79 19.94
CA VAL A 342 21.44 -0.31 18.67
C VAL A 342 20.27 -1.17 18.23
N ILE A 343 20.42 -2.50 18.26
CA ILE A 343 19.36 -3.46 17.91
C ILE A 343 18.11 -3.18 18.74
N LYS A 344 18.25 -3.13 20.07
CA LYS A 344 17.10 -2.93 20.98
C LYS A 344 16.29 -1.66 20.67
N VAL A 345 16.97 -0.58 20.31
CA VAL A 345 16.28 0.67 19.95
C VAL A 345 15.61 0.54 18.58
N LEU A 346 16.31 -0.01 17.58
CA LEU A 346 15.77 -0.14 16.23
C LEU A 346 14.64 -1.16 16.14
N ASP A 347 14.70 -2.27 16.89
CA ASP A 347 13.61 -3.25 16.99
C ASP A 347 12.31 -2.61 17.52
N ASN A 348 12.41 -1.77 18.54
CA ASN A 348 11.24 -1.04 19.07
C ASN A 348 10.65 -0.07 18.04
N PHE A 349 11.48 0.64 17.27
CA PHE A 349 10.99 1.52 16.21
C PHE A 349 10.40 0.74 15.04
N GLU A 350 11.03 -0.35 14.64
CA GLU A 350 10.57 -1.17 13.53
C GLU A 350 9.21 -1.78 13.82
N SER A 351 9.00 -2.32 15.04
CA SER A 351 7.72 -2.91 15.42
C SER A 351 6.54 -1.93 15.28
N ILE A 352 6.74 -0.65 15.61
CA ILE A 352 5.70 0.39 15.45
C ILE A 352 5.39 0.62 13.97
N CYS A 353 6.39 0.55 13.09
CA CYS A 353 6.27 0.94 11.68
C CYS A 353 5.91 -0.21 10.74
N THR A 354 6.19 -1.46 11.12
CA THR A 354 6.12 -2.61 10.20
C THR A 354 5.34 -3.80 10.73
N ASP A 355 5.09 -3.87 12.04
CA ASP A 355 4.36 -5.01 12.61
C ASP A 355 2.90 -4.99 12.14
N LEU A 356 2.52 -6.04 11.40
CA LEU A 356 1.17 -6.22 10.86
C LEU A 356 0.17 -6.76 11.88
N ASN A 357 0.60 -7.07 13.11
CA ASN A 357 -0.28 -7.59 14.18
C ASN A 357 -0.56 -6.55 15.24
N ILE A 358 0.45 -5.73 15.61
CA ILE A 358 0.34 -4.79 16.73
C ILE A 358 0.81 -3.36 16.40
N GLY A 359 1.42 -3.13 15.22
CA GLY A 359 1.93 -1.83 14.80
C GLY A 359 0.87 -0.91 14.18
N LEU A 360 1.28 0.28 13.76
CA LEU A 360 0.40 1.21 13.02
C LEU A 360 -0.23 0.61 11.75
N PRO A 361 0.46 -0.24 10.96
CA PRO A 361 -0.17 -0.90 9.82
C PRO A 361 -1.35 -1.78 10.21
N ALA A 362 -1.24 -2.53 11.32
CA ALA A 362 -2.33 -3.37 11.83
C ALA A 362 -3.54 -2.53 12.25
N GLU A 363 -3.30 -1.40 12.91
CA GLU A 363 -4.38 -0.50 13.32
C GLU A 363 -5.07 0.13 12.10
N ILE A 364 -4.31 0.56 11.09
CA ILE A 364 -4.86 1.12 9.84
C ILE A 364 -5.76 0.07 9.16
N GLU A 365 -5.30 -1.18 9.04
CA GLU A 365 -6.10 -2.26 8.44
C GLU A 365 -7.37 -2.56 9.25
N ALA A 366 -7.26 -2.61 10.57
CA ALA A 366 -8.41 -2.83 11.46
C ALA A 366 -9.45 -1.69 11.32
N ARG A 367 -8.99 -0.43 11.24
CA ARG A 367 -9.86 0.74 11.01
C ARG A 367 -10.51 0.72 9.64
N GLN A 368 -9.78 0.30 8.61
CA GLN A 368 -10.34 0.14 7.27
C GLN A 368 -11.46 -0.91 7.23
N LYS A 369 -11.24 -2.09 7.82
CA LYS A 369 -12.29 -3.13 7.95
C LYS A 369 -13.50 -2.65 8.75
N GLN A 370 -13.25 -1.91 9.83
CA GLN A 370 -14.29 -1.30 10.65
C GLN A 370 -15.10 -0.27 9.85
N TYR A 371 -14.43 0.59 9.09
CA TYR A 371 -15.08 1.55 8.20
C TYR A 371 -15.98 0.85 7.17
N GLU A 372 -15.48 -0.17 6.49
CA GLU A 372 -16.23 -0.93 5.48
C GLU A 372 -17.50 -1.55 6.09
N TYR A 373 -17.36 -2.20 7.24
CA TYR A 373 -18.50 -2.79 7.95
C TYR A 373 -19.55 -1.74 8.33
N TYR A 374 -19.12 -0.62 8.93
CA TYR A 374 -20.07 0.43 9.33
C TYR A 374 -20.65 1.16 8.11
N ARG A 375 -19.90 1.41 7.08
CA ARG A 375 -20.40 2.00 5.83
C ARG A 375 -21.56 1.17 5.27
N ASP A 376 -21.35 -0.13 5.12
CA ASP A 376 -22.36 -1.03 4.59
C ASP A 376 -23.63 -1.05 5.48
N LYS A 377 -23.45 -1.09 6.80
CA LYS A 377 -24.53 -1.06 7.76
C LYS A 377 -25.30 0.27 7.77
N LEU A 378 -24.59 1.39 7.75
CA LEU A 378 -25.17 2.73 7.82
C LEU A 378 -25.90 3.15 6.55
N LEU A 379 -25.56 2.55 5.41
CA LEU A 379 -26.18 2.80 4.11
C LEU A 379 -27.29 1.77 3.78
N THR A 380 -27.60 0.87 4.72
CA THR A 380 -28.66 -0.12 4.54
C THR A 380 -29.84 0.19 5.45
N PHE A 381 -31.01 0.31 4.86
CA PHE A 381 -32.26 0.60 5.57
C PHE A 381 -33.35 -0.40 5.19
N LYS A 382 -34.34 -0.54 6.09
CA LYS A 382 -35.59 -1.21 5.76
C LYS A 382 -36.34 -0.29 4.77
N GLU A 383 -36.80 -0.86 3.66
CA GLU A 383 -37.64 -0.15 2.70
C GLU A 383 -39.01 0.13 3.31
N LEU A 384 -39.50 1.35 3.10
CA LEU A 384 -40.85 1.76 3.50
C LEU A 384 -41.88 0.94 2.71
N GLN A 385 -42.61 0.06 3.42
CA GLN A 385 -43.74 -0.67 2.80
C GLN A 385 -44.89 0.30 2.51
N LYS A 386 -45.30 0.37 1.25
CA LYS A 386 -46.45 1.15 0.79
C LYS A 386 -47.75 0.52 1.23
#